data_54e88d50153459b09f7ee39669b7ae4e
#
_entry.id   54e88d50153459b09f7ee39669b7ae4e
#
_cell.length_a   1.000
_cell.length_b   1.000
_cell.length_c   1.000
_cell.angle_alpha   90.00
_cell.angle_beta   90.00
_cell.angle_gamma   90.00
#
_symmetry.space_group_name_H-M   'P 1'
#
loop_
_entity.id
_entity.type
_entity.pdbx_description
1 polymer ?
#
loop_
_entity_poly.entity_id
_entity_poly.type
_entity_poly.pdbx_seq_one_letter_code
_entity_poly.pdbx_strand_id
1 'polypeptide(L)'
;MRRCVLELHAIAVKKAEGGGEFAVAMTALEKRRFLEGISEDFGAYYNMLGRVDVARSDCSRAADRESIHAGIRDSVGFGELGRMVFGVMEEWMVGELQAQAAAKREEGDERREMRWCQVLGTVLGQQGRRKEAVEFKEKALAIGRRVLGEDDADLGVYMNNLANTYSA
;
A
#
# COMPACT_ATOMS: atom_id res chain seq x y z
N MET A 1 0.58 -18.41 9.44
CA MET A 1 0.18 -17.00 9.68
C MET A 1 -0.31 -16.78 11.12
N ARG A 2 0.31 -17.43 12.15
CA ARG A 2 -0.34 -17.64 13.46
C ARG A 2 0.30 -16.90 14.66
N ARG A 3 1.39 -16.17 14.45
CA ARG A 3 1.98 -15.25 15.48
C ARG A 3 1.76 -13.76 15.16
N CYS A 4 1.22 -13.46 13.99
CA CYS A 4 1.24 -12.13 13.41
C CYS A 4 0.46 -11.04 14.19
N VAL A 5 -0.62 -11.35 14.90
CA VAL A 5 -1.50 -10.29 15.42
C VAL A 5 -0.88 -9.57 16.61
N LEU A 6 -0.22 -10.29 17.54
CA LEU A 6 0.50 -9.67 18.67
C LEU A 6 1.75 -8.94 18.18
N GLU A 7 2.47 -9.52 17.23
CA GLU A 7 3.64 -8.91 16.63
C GLU A 7 3.23 -7.66 15.84
N LEU A 8 2.13 -7.69 15.08
CA LEU A 8 1.57 -6.53 14.40
C LEU A 8 1.10 -5.44 15.39
N HIS A 9 0.47 -5.81 16.50
CA HIS A 9 0.13 -4.87 17.56
C HIS A 9 1.37 -4.19 18.14
N ALA A 10 2.39 -4.98 18.50
CA ALA A 10 3.64 -4.46 19.05
C ALA A 10 4.38 -3.55 18.03
N ILE A 11 4.35 -3.90 16.75
CA ILE A 11 4.92 -3.09 15.67
C ILE A 11 4.12 -1.80 15.46
N ALA A 12 2.79 -1.88 15.45
CA ALA A 12 1.92 -0.73 15.27
C ALA A 12 2.09 0.28 16.43
N VAL A 13 2.17 -0.20 17.68
CA VAL A 13 2.45 0.64 18.85
C VAL A 13 3.84 1.28 18.74
N LYS A 14 4.89 0.51 18.44
CA LYS A 14 6.25 1.03 18.28
C LYS A 14 6.35 2.04 17.13
N LYS A 15 5.63 1.84 16.03
CA LYS A 15 5.60 2.77 14.90
C LYS A 15 4.90 4.08 15.28
N ALA A 16 3.83 4.02 16.06
CA ALA A 16 3.15 5.19 16.61
C ALA A 16 4.05 6.00 17.57
N GLU A 17 5.00 5.33 18.24
CA GLU A 17 6.02 5.94 19.11
C GLU A 17 7.27 6.43 18.34
N GLY A 18 7.27 6.34 17.01
CA GLY A 18 8.38 6.77 16.15
C GLY A 18 9.51 5.74 16.01
N GLY A 19 9.28 4.49 16.37
CA GLY A 19 10.26 3.40 16.29
C GLY A 19 9.71 2.14 15.63
N GLY A 20 10.61 1.35 15.01
CA GLY A 20 10.30 0.07 14.41
C GLY A 20 10.01 0.13 12.91
N GLU A 21 10.53 -0.84 12.18
CA GLU A 21 10.31 -1.04 10.76
C GLU A 21 9.36 -2.23 10.56
N PHE A 22 8.36 -2.03 9.71
CA PHE A 22 7.45 -3.11 9.30
C PHE A 22 7.87 -3.61 7.93
N ALA A 23 8.10 -4.90 7.82
CA ALA A 23 8.38 -5.55 6.55
C ALA A 23 7.53 -6.81 6.40
N VAL A 24 7.02 -7.03 5.20
CA VAL A 24 6.32 -8.27 4.86
C VAL A 24 7.35 -9.28 4.36
N ALA A 25 7.42 -10.44 5.00
CA ALA A 25 8.32 -11.51 4.60
C ALA A 25 7.83 -12.16 3.30
N MET A 26 8.46 -11.80 2.20
CA MET A 26 8.22 -12.34 0.86
C MET A 26 9.54 -12.65 0.19
N THR A 27 9.58 -13.71 -0.62
CA THR A 27 10.68 -13.91 -1.57
C THR A 27 10.65 -12.81 -2.65
N ALA A 28 11.75 -12.57 -3.32
CA ALA A 28 11.81 -11.59 -4.41
C ALA A 28 10.78 -11.88 -5.52
N LEU A 29 10.50 -13.15 -5.80
CA LEU A 29 9.51 -13.56 -6.79
C LEU A 29 8.07 -13.28 -6.32
N GLU A 30 7.75 -13.58 -5.06
CA GLU A 30 6.42 -13.29 -4.48
C GLU A 30 6.16 -11.80 -4.43
N LYS A 31 7.15 -11.02 -3.99
CA LYS A 31 7.08 -9.56 -3.96
C LYS A 31 6.82 -8.97 -5.36
N ARG A 32 7.54 -9.44 -6.37
CA ARG A 32 7.33 -8.99 -7.75
C ARG A 32 5.91 -9.31 -8.23
N ARG A 33 5.43 -10.54 -8.06
CA ARG A 33 4.07 -10.95 -8.44
C ARG A 33 3.00 -10.14 -7.71
N PHE A 34 3.22 -9.87 -6.43
CA PHE A 34 2.33 -9.06 -5.62
C PHE A 34 2.21 -7.62 -6.16
N LEU A 35 3.35 -6.98 -6.46
CA LEU A 35 3.38 -5.62 -6.98
C LEU A 35 2.80 -5.54 -8.41
N GLU A 36 3.10 -6.52 -9.27
CA GLU A 36 2.48 -6.63 -10.60
C GLU A 36 0.96 -6.73 -10.48
N GLY A 37 0.44 -7.58 -9.58
CA GLY A 37 -0.98 -7.72 -9.31
C GLY A 37 -1.64 -6.41 -8.83
N ILE A 38 -0.98 -5.63 -7.95
CA ILE A 38 -1.46 -4.30 -7.54
C ILE A 38 -1.54 -3.35 -8.74
N SER A 39 -0.56 -3.41 -9.65
CA SER A 39 -0.54 -2.53 -10.81
C SER A 39 -1.64 -2.86 -11.84
N GLU A 40 -2.16 -4.08 -11.81
CA GLU A 40 -3.22 -4.57 -12.70
C GLU A 40 -4.62 -4.37 -12.08
N ASP A 41 -4.79 -4.70 -10.81
CA ASP A 41 -6.06 -4.56 -10.08
C ASP A 41 -5.83 -4.11 -8.64
N PHE A 42 -5.70 -2.81 -8.47
CA PHE A 42 -5.58 -2.20 -7.16
C PHE A 42 -6.83 -2.40 -6.28
N GLY A 43 -8.02 -2.46 -6.88
CA GLY A 43 -9.28 -2.70 -6.17
C GLY A 43 -9.31 -4.07 -5.48
N ALA A 44 -8.81 -5.11 -6.14
CA ALA A 44 -8.68 -6.45 -5.55
C ALA A 44 -7.77 -6.44 -4.31
N TYR A 45 -6.68 -5.66 -4.35
CA TYR A 45 -5.77 -5.52 -3.21
C TYR A 45 -6.46 -4.86 -2.00
N TYR A 46 -7.17 -3.75 -2.20
CA TYR A 46 -7.92 -3.08 -1.12
C TYR A 46 -9.00 -3.98 -0.54
N ASN A 47 -9.72 -4.70 -1.39
CA ASN A 47 -10.70 -5.70 -0.95
C ASN A 47 -10.06 -6.82 -0.13
N MET A 48 -8.84 -7.24 -0.46
CA MET A 48 -8.09 -8.22 0.31
C MET A 48 -7.71 -7.68 1.69
N LEU A 49 -7.20 -6.45 1.77
CA LEU A 49 -6.88 -5.79 3.04
C LEU A 49 -8.12 -5.61 3.92
N GLY A 50 -9.24 -5.19 3.36
CA GLY A 50 -10.51 -5.00 4.08
C GLY A 50 -11.09 -6.29 4.65
N ARG A 51 -10.61 -7.47 4.21
CA ARG A 51 -10.99 -8.78 4.76
C ARG A 51 -10.11 -9.23 5.93
N VAL A 52 -9.08 -8.48 6.29
CA VAL A 52 -8.25 -8.78 7.47
C VAL A 52 -9.07 -8.51 8.71
N ASP A 53 -9.60 -9.56 9.32
CA ASP A 53 -10.38 -9.49 10.54
C ASP A 53 -9.53 -9.98 11.72
N VAL A 54 -9.04 -9.04 12.50
CA VAL A 54 -8.19 -9.32 13.66
C VAL A 54 -8.95 -10.11 14.74
N ALA A 55 -10.25 -9.90 14.90
CA ALA A 55 -11.08 -10.61 15.86
C ALA A 55 -11.28 -12.10 15.52
N ARG A 56 -11.13 -12.43 14.22
CA ARG A 56 -11.22 -13.82 13.73
C ARG A 56 -9.85 -14.49 13.60
N SER A 57 -8.77 -13.79 14.02
CA SER A 57 -7.43 -14.39 14.00
C SER A 57 -7.36 -15.61 14.91
N ASP A 58 -6.60 -16.61 14.50
CA ASP A 58 -6.47 -17.87 15.22
C ASP A 58 -5.02 -18.08 15.71
N CYS A 59 -4.88 -18.84 16.77
CA CYS A 59 -3.60 -19.24 17.37
C CYS A 59 -3.44 -20.75 17.31
N SER A 60 -2.19 -21.21 17.36
CA SER A 60 -1.88 -22.65 17.42
C SER A 60 -2.36 -23.33 18.71
N ARG A 61 -2.56 -22.55 19.78
CA ARG A 61 -3.10 -23.01 21.07
C ARG A 61 -4.32 -22.17 21.44
N ALA A 62 -5.43 -22.84 21.78
CA ALA A 62 -6.68 -22.17 22.16
C ALA A 62 -6.52 -21.27 23.39
N ALA A 63 -5.74 -21.71 24.40
CA ALA A 63 -5.45 -20.91 25.60
C ALA A 63 -4.70 -19.60 25.29
N ASP A 64 -3.74 -19.65 24.37
CA ASP A 64 -3.00 -18.46 23.93
C ASP A 64 -3.94 -17.49 23.21
N ARG A 65 -4.86 -18.00 22.35
CA ARG A 65 -5.87 -17.20 21.68
C ARG A 65 -6.73 -16.42 22.65
N GLU A 66 -7.24 -17.09 23.69
CA GLU A 66 -8.12 -16.49 24.69
C GLU A 66 -7.41 -15.38 25.45
N SER A 67 -6.18 -15.65 25.91
CA SER A 67 -5.34 -14.68 26.59
C SER A 67 -5.01 -13.46 25.73
N ILE A 68 -4.66 -13.68 24.46
CA ILE A 68 -4.36 -12.62 23.48
C ILE A 68 -5.61 -11.78 23.21
N HIS A 69 -6.75 -12.43 22.97
CA HIS A 69 -8.01 -11.73 22.71
C HIS A 69 -8.48 -10.94 23.93
N ALA A 70 -8.30 -11.45 25.16
CA ALA A 70 -8.57 -10.71 26.37
C ALA A 70 -7.68 -9.46 26.46
N GLY A 71 -6.37 -9.61 26.31
CA GLY A 71 -5.44 -8.49 26.32
C GLY A 71 -5.74 -7.41 25.28
N ILE A 72 -6.16 -7.80 24.06
CA ILE A 72 -6.57 -6.84 23.02
C ILE A 72 -7.84 -6.10 23.42
N ARG A 73 -8.86 -6.81 23.95
CA ARG A 73 -10.11 -6.20 24.41
C ARG A 73 -9.89 -5.22 25.55
N ASP A 74 -9.02 -5.57 26.47
CA ASP A 74 -8.74 -4.78 27.68
C ASP A 74 -7.82 -3.58 27.41
N SER A 75 -7.15 -3.55 26.24
CA SER A 75 -6.27 -2.44 25.81
C SER A 75 -6.93 -1.56 24.74
N VAL A 76 -6.59 -1.79 23.48
CA VAL A 76 -7.03 -0.94 22.35
C VAL A 76 -8.35 -1.38 21.72
N GLY A 77 -8.77 -2.63 21.92
CA GLY A 77 -9.91 -3.25 21.26
C GLY A 77 -9.62 -3.68 19.82
N PHE A 78 -10.43 -4.60 19.29
CA PHE A 78 -10.21 -5.18 17.96
C PHE A 78 -10.39 -4.16 16.82
N GLY A 79 -11.32 -3.21 16.98
CA GLY A 79 -11.58 -2.20 15.95
C GLY A 79 -10.38 -1.25 15.76
N GLU A 80 -9.77 -0.80 16.86
CA GLU A 80 -8.60 0.06 16.80
C GLU A 80 -7.38 -0.71 16.28
N LEU A 81 -7.17 -1.93 16.79
CA LEU A 81 -6.08 -2.77 16.30
C LEU A 81 -6.22 -3.05 14.80
N GLY A 82 -7.43 -3.30 14.31
CA GLY A 82 -7.70 -3.48 12.87
C GLY A 82 -7.29 -2.24 12.06
N ARG A 83 -7.64 -1.04 12.53
CA ARG A 83 -7.22 0.23 11.89
C ARG A 83 -5.72 0.42 11.90
N MET A 84 -5.06 0.13 13.02
CA MET A 84 -3.59 0.22 13.13
C MET A 84 -2.89 -0.73 12.16
N VAL A 85 -3.33 -1.98 12.08
CA VAL A 85 -2.80 -2.99 11.15
C VAL A 85 -3.00 -2.54 9.72
N PHE A 86 -4.20 -2.08 9.37
CA PHE A 86 -4.51 -1.59 8.04
C PHE A 86 -3.60 -0.41 7.65
N GLY A 87 -3.45 0.59 8.52
CA GLY A 87 -2.58 1.74 8.29
C GLY A 87 -1.11 1.37 8.10
N VAL A 88 -0.58 0.42 8.90
CA VAL A 88 0.80 -0.07 8.73
C VAL A 88 0.99 -0.76 7.38
N MET A 89 0.00 -1.53 6.92
CA MET A 89 0.05 -2.20 5.62
C MET A 89 -0.05 -1.21 4.46
N GLU A 90 -0.88 -0.18 4.58
CA GLU A 90 -0.97 0.90 3.60
C GLU A 90 0.35 1.65 3.45
N GLU A 91 0.96 2.04 4.57
CA GLU A 91 2.26 2.71 4.59
C GLU A 91 3.38 1.86 3.96
N TRP A 92 3.44 0.58 4.34
CA TRP A 92 4.39 -0.36 3.75
C TRP A 92 4.22 -0.45 2.23
N MET A 93 2.98 -0.57 1.75
CA MET A 93 2.69 -0.64 0.32
C MET A 93 3.12 0.62 -0.42
N VAL A 94 2.86 1.80 0.13
CA VAL A 94 3.31 3.08 -0.46
C VAL A 94 4.83 3.08 -0.57
N GLY A 95 5.55 2.68 0.48
CA GLY A 95 7.02 2.57 0.47
C GLY A 95 7.53 1.62 -0.62
N GLU A 96 6.87 0.46 -0.82
CA GLU A 96 7.25 -0.49 -1.86
C GLU A 96 7.02 0.07 -3.27
N LEU A 97 5.91 0.74 -3.51
CA LEU A 97 5.62 1.37 -4.80
C LEU A 97 6.58 2.52 -5.11
N GLN A 98 6.95 3.31 -4.10
CA GLN A 98 7.98 4.34 -4.22
C GLN A 98 9.34 3.75 -4.60
N ALA A 99 9.73 2.67 -3.93
CA ALA A 99 10.97 1.96 -4.23
C ALA A 99 10.98 1.40 -5.66
N GLN A 100 9.84 0.88 -6.16
CA GLN A 100 9.74 0.42 -7.55
C GLN A 100 9.90 1.58 -8.55
N ALA A 101 9.23 2.70 -8.33
CA ALA A 101 9.36 3.87 -9.20
C ALA A 101 10.81 4.40 -9.21
N ALA A 102 11.46 4.46 -8.04
CA ALA A 102 12.85 4.90 -7.93
C ALA A 102 13.82 3.95 -8.65
N ALA A 103 13.67 2.64 -8.47
CA ALA A 103 14.49 1.64 -9.14
C ALA A 103 14.37 1.75 -10.68
N LYS A 104 13.15 1.94 -11.20
CA LYS A 104 12.95 2.08 -12.65
C LYS A 104 13.55 3.37 -13.21
N ARG A 105 13.54 4.44 -12.42
CA ARG A 105 14.25 5.68 -12.77
C ARG A 105 15.76 5.47 -12.84
N GLU A 106 16.34 4.76 -11.88
CA GLU A 106 17.79 4.45 -11.89
C GLU A 106 18.19 3.53 -13.04
N GLU A 107 17.31 2.61 -13.44
CA GLU A 107 17.49 1.75 -14.62
C GLU A 107 17.31 2.50 -15.95
N GLY A 108 16.80 3.74 -15.96
CA GLY A 108 16.44 4.49 -17.16
C GLY A 108 15.19 3.97 -17.87
N ASP A 109 14.39 3.12 -17.20
CA ASP A 109 13.15 2.56 -17.75
C ASP A 109 11.97 3.54 -17.48
N GLU A 110 11.94 4.63 -18.25
CA GLU A 110 10.95 5.68 -18.08
C GLU A 110 9.50 5.19 -18.26
N ARG A 111 9.24 4.20 -19.14
CA ARG A 111 7.88 3.63 -19.30
C ARG A 111 7.38 2.93 -18.04
N ARG A 112 8.25 2.16 -17.39
CA ARG A 112 7.90 1.51 -16.13
C ARG A 112 7.87 2.50 -14.96
N GLU A 113 8.78 3.48 -14.91
CA GLU A 113 8.71 4.56 -13.91
C GLU A 113 7.36 5.29 -13.99
N MET A 114 6.93 5.68 -15.19
CA MET A 114 5.64 6.33 -15.44
C MET A 114 4.48 5.50 -14.88
N ARG A 115 4.45 4.19 -15.19
CA ARG A 115 3.41 3.28 -14.70
C ARG A 115 3.37 3.22 -13.18
N TRP A 116 4.54 3.09 -12.53
CA TRP A 116 4.60 3.04 -11.07
C TRP A 116 4.21 4.35 -10.40
N CYS A 117 4.58 5.50 -10.98
CA CYS A 117 4.11 6.80 -10.51
C CYS A 117 2.58 6.91 -10.61
N GLN A 118 1.97 6.43 -11.68
CA GLN A 118 0.51 6.43 -11.84
C GLN A 118 -0.18 5.54 -10.79
N VAL A 119 0.31 4.32 -10.57
CA VAL A 119 -0.22 3.39 -9.56
C VAL A 119 -0.12 4.03 -8.17
N LEU A 120 1.05 4.57 -7.84
CA LEU A 120 1.29 5.24 -6.56
C LEU A 120 0.36 6.45 -6.35
N GLY A 121 0.16 7.28 -7.37
CA GLY A 121 -0.78 8.40 -7.31
C GLY A 121 -2.23 7.93 -7.11
N THR A 122 -2.61 6.78 -7.64
CA THR A 122 -3.93 6.19 -7.42
C THR A 122 -4.09 5.70 -5.98
N VAL A 123 -3.11 4.97 -5.47
CA VAL A 123 -3.05 4.49 -4.07
C VAL A 123 -3.17 5.65 -3.08
N LEU A 124 -2.33 6.66 -3.25
CA LEU A 124 -2.32 7.85 -2.39
C LEU A 124 -3.66 8.62 -2.43
N GLY A 125 -4.28 8.71 -3.61
CA GLY A 125 -5.60 9.32 -3.76
C GLY A 125 -6.68 8.58 -2.98
N GLN A 126 -6.66 7.25 -2.98
CA GLN A 126 -7.60 6.44 -2.21
C GLN A 126 -7.38 6.52 -0.69
N GLN A 127 -6.15 6.77 -0.26
CA GLN A 127 -5.80 7.05 1.14
C GLN A 127 -6.14 8.49 1.58
N GLY A 128 -6.70 9.32 0.71
CA GLY A 128 -6.98 10.73 0.99
C GLY A 128 -5.72 11.62 0.99
N ARG A 129 -4.56 11.10 0.65
CA ARG A 129 -3.27 11.83 0.54
C ARG A 129 -3.19 12.59 -0.80
N ARG A 130 -4.15 13.48 -0.98
CA ARG A 130 -4.45 14.13 -2.26
C ARG A 130 -3.26 14.92 -2.84
N LYS A 131 -2.53 15.67 -2.03
CA LYS A 131 -1.39 16.45 -2.51
C LYS A 131 -0.32 15.56 -3.11
N GLU A 132 0.04 14.50 -2.41
CA GLU A 132 1.02 13.52 -2.88
C GLU A 132 0.52 12.75 -4.10
N ALA A 133 -0.79 12.42 -4.15
CA ALA A 133 -1.40 11.79 -5.31
C ALA A 133 -1.25 12.67 -6.58
N VAL A 134 -1.48 13.98 -6.46
CA VAL A 134 -1.29 14.92 -7.55
C VAL A 134 0.16 14.94 -8.01
N GLU A 135 1.13 15.06 -7.08
CA GLU A 135 2.57 15.11 -7.41
C GLU A 135 3.01 13.88 -8.21
N PHE A 136 2.59 12.68 -7.82
CA PHE A 136 2.95 11.46 -8.53
C PHE A 136 2.24 11.32 -9.88
N LYS A 137 0.98 11.76 -10.00
CA LYS A 137 0.26 11.76 -11.27
C LYS A 137 0.80 12.80 -12.24
N GLU A 138 1.19 13.98 -11.77
CA GLU A 138 1.89 14.99 -12.58
C GLU A 138 3.23 14.45 -13.08
N LYS A 139 3.98 13.78 -12.21
CA LYS A 139 5.23 13.13 -12.61
C LYS A 139 5.01 12.06 -13.69
N ALA A 140 3.99 11.20 -13.51
CA ALA A 140 3.63 10.20 -14.53
C ALA A 140 3.28 10.85 -15.86
N LEU A 141 2.49 11.93 -15.86
CA LEU A 141 2.11 12.67 -17.05
C LEU A 141 3.33 13.34 -17.73
N ALA A 142 4.25 13.93 -16.95
CA ALA A 142 5.45 14.54 -17.47
C ALA A 142 6.37 13.52 -18.17
N ILE A 143 6.52 12.33 -17.60
CA ILE A 143 7.24 11.22 -18.24
C ILE A 143 6.48 10.76 -19.48
N GLY A 144 5.15 10.60 -19.40
CA GLY A 144 4.31 10.18 -20.50
C GLY A 144 4.47 11.06 -21.74
N ARG A 145 4.47 12.37 -21.58
CA ARG A 145 4.71 13.31 -22.69
C ARG A 145 6.04 13.10 -23.39
N ARG A 146 7.08 12.68 -22.66
CA ARG A 146 8.40 12.41 -23.27
C ARG A 146 8.45 11.08 -24.01
N VAL A 147 7.81 10.02 -23.45
CA VAL A 147 8.02 8.65 -23.93
C VAL A 147 6.92 8.12 -24.84
N LEU A 148 5.72 8.72 -24.78
CA LEU A 148 4.58 8.33 -25.61
C LEU A 148 4.34 9.31 -26.77
N GLY A 149 4.61 10.60 -26.57
CA GLY A 149 4.25 11.67 -27.49
C GLY A 149 2.87 12.26 -27.18
N GLU A 150 2.61 13.45 -27.71
CA GLU A 150 1.40 14.20 -27.36
C GLU A 150 0.11 13.63 -27.97
N ASP A 151 0.21 12.87 -29.05
CA ASP A 151 -0.93 12.27 -29.74
C ASP A 151 -1.25 10.83 -29.29
N ASP A 152 -0.53 10.30 -28.31
CA ASP A 152 -0.76 8.95 -27.81
C ASP A 152 -2.05 8.89 -26.96
N ALA A 153 -2.92 7.94 -27.28
CA ALA A 153 -4.20 7.76 -26.57
C ALA A 153 -4.01 7.47 -25.08
N ASP A 154 -2.93 6.79 -24.70
CA ASP A 154 -2.62 6.50 -23.31
C ASP A 154 -2.34 7.79 -22.52
N LEU A 155 -1.79 8.83 -23.16
CA LEU A 155 -1.58 10.12 -22.50
C LEU A 155 -2.90 10.73 -22.01
N GLY A 156 -3.98 10.58 -22.78
CA GLY A 156 -5.33 11.01 -22.41
C GLY A 156 -5.81 10.35 -21.11
N VAL A 157 -5.48 9.08 -20.89
CA VAL A 157 -5.80 8.36 -19.64
C VAL A 157 -5.07 9.00 -18.44
N TYR A 158 -3.78 9.32 -18.57
CA TYR A 158 -3.02 9.98 -17.50
C TYR A 158 -3.57 11.38 -17.19
N MET A 159 -3.94 12.15 -18.21
CA MET A 159 -4.54 13.48 -18.06
C MET A 159 -5.89 13.39 -17.32
N ASN A 160 -6.76 12.46 -17.72
CA ASN A 160 -8.06 12.25 -17.08
C ASN A 160 -7.91 11.82 -15.60
N ASN A 161 -6.99 10.91 -15.32
CA ASN A 161 -6.70 10.45 -13.97
C ASN A 161 -6.18 11.59 -13.07
N LEU A 162 -5.39 12.50 -13.61
CA LEU A 162 -4.94 13.69 -12.88
C LEU A 162 -6.10 14.66 -12.65
N ALA A 163 -6.90 14.96 -13.69
CA ALA A 163 -8.06 15.85 -13.58
C ALA A 163 -9.06 15.37 -12.52
N ASN A 164 -9.36 14.07 -12.49
CA ASN A 164 -10.22 13.46 -11.47
C ASN A 164 -9.65 13.63 -10.06
N THR A 165 -8.33 13.65 -9.90
CA THR A 165 -7.70 13.85 -8.59
C THR A 165 -7.80 15.31 -8.12
N TYR A 166 -7.80 16.27 -9.03
CA TYR A 166 -8.04 17.68 -8.72
C TYR A 166 -9.49 17.96 -8.32
N SER A 167 -10.44 17.19 -8.86
CA SER A 167 -11.88 17.41 -8.67
C SER A 167 -12.46 16.70 -7.45
N ALA A 168 -11.77 15.72 -6.89
CA ALA A 168 -12.22 14.93 -5.72
C ALA A 168 -11.84 15.61 -4.40
#